data_94b2fc3ac0a600c75c708d80960dc4f4
#
_entry.id   94b2fc3ac0a600c75c708d80960dc4f4
#
_cell.length_a   1.000
_cell.length_b   1.000
_cell.length_c   1.000
_cell.angle_alpha   90.00
_cell.angle_beta   90.00
_cell.angle_gamma   90.00
#
_symmetry.space_group_name_H-M   'P 1'
#
loop_
_entity.id
_entity.type
_entity.pdbx_description
1 polymer ?
#
loop_
_entity_poly.entity_id
_entity_poly.type
_entity_poly.pdbx_seq_one_letter_code
_entity_poly.pdbx_strand_id
1 'polypeptide(L)'
;MSAVLRPAAAALAFLTRVPVARWIDVRGEDVARGAWLFPLVGAAVGGAAGLVADVTANWLPTIAAGGLAVALAALLTGALHLDALADTAAALGARDREHALEIMRDHAIGAYGVTALVLVCLLDAALLGALAESNDAALVGLAAGAAGRAALLPLAFALPYARPGDGQGRLLSGLGAVTVALGIAVAVLLALPAGLAGLAGAAAAALVTIVLAFAARSRFGGVTGDVLGATAKLAETAALVIAVATLA
;
A
#
# COMPACT_ATOMS: atom_id res chain seq x y z
N MET A 1 -2.90 29.95 1.00
CA MET A 1 -2.80 28.64 0.29
C MET A 1 -4.11 27.89 0.46
N SER A 2 -4.69 27.37 -0.61
CA SER A 2 -6.06 26.81 -0.57
C SER A 2 -6.17 25.64 0.41
N ALA A 3 -7.33 25.48 1.04
CA ALA A 3 -7.63 24.41 2.02
C ALA A 3 -7.42 22.98 1.44
N VAL A 4 -7.33 22.84 0.11
CA VAL A 4 -7.14 21.55 -0.59
C VAL A 4 -5.67 21.25 -0.84
N LEU A 5 -4.79 22.24 -1.02
CA LEU A 5 -3.39 22.02 -1.40
C LEU A 5 -2.57 21.36 -0.27
N ARG A 6 -2.77 21.78 0.99
CA ARG A 6 -2.04 21.19 2.12
C ARG A 6 -2.36 19.71 2.34
N PRO A 7 -3.64 19.27 2.40
CA PRO A 7 -4.00 17.87 2.52
C PRO A 7 -3.47 17.01 1.37
N ALA A 8 -3.50 17.52 0.12
CA ALA A 8 -2.96 16.80 -1.04
C ALA A 8 -1.42 16.65 -0.95
N ALA A 9 -0.72 17.73 -0.58
CA ALA A 9 0.71 17.70 -0.35
C ALA A 9 1.07 16.75 0.82
N ALA A 10 0.25 16.73 1.87
CA ALA A 10 0.43 15.83 3.00
C ALA A 10 0.29 14.36 2.59
N ALA A 11 -0.73 14.02 1.80
CA ALA A 11 -0.92 12.67 1.28
C ALA A 11 0.28 12.22 0.43
N LEU A 12 0.77 13.10 -0.45
CA LEU A 12 1.92 12.81 -1.31
C LEU A 12 3.22 12.67 -0.50
N ALA A 13 3.48 13.58 0.45
CA ALA A 13 4.67 13.53 1.30
C ALA A 13 4.67 12.32 2.25
N PHE A 14 3.48 11.88 2.70
CA PHE A 14 3.34 10.74 3.61
C PHE A 14 3.61 9.41 2.91
N LEU A 15 3.18 9.26 1.65
CA LEU A 15 3.24 8.00 0.92
C LEU A 15 4.40 7.89 -0.06
N THR A 16 5.13 8.99 -0.31
CA THR A 16 6.21 9.02 -1.30
C THR A 16 7.43 9.80 -0.80
N ARG A 17 8.53 9.68 -1.55
CA ARG A 17 9.75 10.48 -1.34
C ARG A 17 9.76 11.80 -2.11
N VAL A 18 8.65 12.18 -2.74
CA VAL A 18 8.53 13.46 -3.44
C VAL A 18 8.64 14.60 -2.42
N PRO A 19 9.61 15.52 -2.56
CA PRO A 19 9.95 16.50 -1.51
C PRO A 19 9.01 17.71 -1.50
N VAL A 20 7.69 17.48 -1.50
CA VAL A 20 6.66 18.56 -1.54
C VAL A 20 6.72 19.48 -0.32
N ALA A 21 7.22 18.95 0.83
CA ALA A 21 7.40 19.73 2.04
C ALA A 21 8.44 20.87 1.90
N ARG A 22 9.24 20.88 0.82
CA ARG A 22 10.15 22.02 0.51
C ARG A 22 9.40 23.25 0.03
N TRP A 23 8.18 23.07 -0.51
CA TRP A 23 7.39 24.15 -1.13
C TRP A 23 6.09 24.43 -0.38
N ILE A 24 5.61 23.47 0.42
CA ILE A 24 4.33 23.53 1.11
C ILE A 24 4.54 23.16 2.57
N ASP A 25 4.20 24.07 3.49
CA ASP A 25 4.20 23.79 4.93
C ASP A 25 3.10 22.78 5.26
N VAL A 26 3.50 21.51 5.49
CA VAL A 26 2.61 20.38 5.77
C VAL A 26 2.68 20.09 7.27
N ARG A 27 1.51 19.94 7.90
CA ARG A 27 1.36 19.59 9.31
C ARG A 27 0.83 18.17 9.48
N GLY A 28 1.08 17.55 10.63
CA GLY A 28 0.58 16.19 10.89
C GLY A 28 -0.94 16.05 10.74
N GLU A 29 -1.72 17.07 11.13
CA GLU A 29 -3.18 17.10 10.96
C GLU A 29 -3.64 17.08 9.50
N ASP A 30 -2.81 17.58 8.57
CA ASP A 30 -3.12 17.59 7.15
C ASP A 30 -3.08 16.19 6.54
N VAL A 31 -2.34 15.25 7.17
CA VAL A 31 -2.28 13.84 6.73
C VAL A 31 -3.66 13.17 6.88
N ALA A 32 -4.29 13.30 8.03
CA ALA A 32 -5.64 12.75 8.26
C ALA A 32 -6.68 13.42 7.34
N ARG A 33 -6.57 14.74 7.14
CA ARG A 33 -7.46 15.50 6.23
C ARG A 33 -7.26 15.08 4.76
N GLY A 34 -6.04 14.71 4.38
CA GLY A 34 -5.67 14.27 3.03
C GLY A 34 -5.83 12.77 2.79
N ALA A 35 -6.16 11.99 3.81
CA ALA A 35 -6.15 10.53 3.72
C ALA A 35 -7.10 9.96 2.64
N TRP A 36 -8.20 10.62 2.34
CA TRP A 36 -9.10 10.24 1.24
C TRP A 36 -8.43 10.30 -0.16
N LEU A 37 -7.30 11.00 -0.28
CA LEU A 37 -6.48 11.09 -1.50
C LEU A 37 -5.42 9.98 -1.59
N PHE A 38 -5.24 9.17 -0.57
CA PHE A 38 -4.25 8.08 -0.57
C PHE A 38 -4.40 7.13 -1.76
N PRO A 39 -5.63 6.75 -2.17
CA PRO A 39 -5.81 5.93 -3.37
C PRO A 39 -5.30 6.59 -4.66
N LEU A 40 -5.42 7.93 -4.79
CA LEU A 40 -4.88 8.67 -5.95
C LEU A 40 -3.34 8.59 -6.00
N VAL A 41 -2.68 8.72 -4.84
CA VAL A 41 -1.22 8.59 -4.76
C VAL A 41 -0.81 7.14 -5.08
N GLY A 42 -1.56 6.16 -4.55
CA GLY A 42 -1.34 4.75 -4.87
C GLY A 42 -1.50 4.44 -6.35
N ALA A 43 -2.55 4.99 -6.97
CA ALA A 43 -2.80 4.87 -8.41
C ALA A 43 -1.65 5.46 -9.24
N ALA A 44 -1.14 6.62 -8.85
CA ALA A 44 -0.03 7.25 -9.56
C ALA A 44 1.26 6.40 -9.45
N VAL A 45 1.57 5.86 -8.28
CA VAL A 45 2.73 4.99 -8.08
C VAL A 45 2.57 3.67 -8.84
N GLY A 46 1.44 2.98 -8.68
CA GLY A 46 1.17 1.70 -9.33
C GLY A 46 1.07 1.82 -10.84
N GLY A 47 0.40 2.87 -11.34
CA GLY A 47 0.32 3.16 -12.77
C GLY A 47 1.67 3.49 -13.39
N ALA A 48 2.51 4.29 -12.72
CA ALA A 48 3.87 4.59 -13.19
C ALA A 48 4.75 3.33 -13.20
N ALA A 49 4.65 2.48 -12.18
CA ALA A 49 5.35 1.20 -12.11
C ALA A 49 4.91 0.26 -13.25
N GLY A 50 3.60 0.10 -13.43
CA GLY A 50 3.05 -0.71 -14.52
C GLY A 50 3.43 -0.18 -15.90
N LEU A 51 3.44 1.14 -16.11
CA LEU A 51 3.90 1.74 -17.36
C LEU A 51 5.37 1.38 -17.65
N VAL A 52 6.24 1.36 -16.63
CA VAL A 52 7.62 0.90 -16.81
C VAL A 52 7.65 -0.56 -17.25
N ALA A 53 6.82 -1.43 -16.67
CA ALA A 53 6.70 -2.82 -17.12
C ALA A 53 6.25 -2.89 -18.58
N ASP A 54 5.16 -2.23 -18.96
CA ASP A 54 4.64 -2.21 -20.34
C ASP A 54 5.69 -1.75 -21.36
N VAL A 55 6.38 -0.65 -21.05
CA VAL A 55 7.41 -0.11 -21.94
C VAL A 55 8.63 -1.02 -22.05
N THR A 56 9.14 -1.52 -20.92
CA THR A 56 10.41 -2.29 -20.91
C THR A 56 10.24 -3.72 -21.35
N ALA A 57 9.04 -4.32 -21.30
CA ALA A 57 8.75 -5.65 -21.81
C ALA A 57 8.96 -5.77 -23.33
N ASN A 58 9.01 -4.66 -24.06
CA ASN A 58 9.34 -4.65 -25.48
C ASN A 58 10.82 -5.01 -25.77
N TRP A 59 11.70 -4.94 -24.77
CA TRP A 59 13.14 -5.16 -24.94
C TRP A 59 13.74 -6.13 -23.92
N LEU A 60 13.02 -6.40 -22.83
CA LEU A 60 13.49 -7.24 -21.73
C LEU A 60 12.54 -8.44 -21.52
N PRO A 61 13.05 -9.54 -20.96
CA PRO A 61 12.18 -10.59 -20.45
C PRO A 61 11.15 -10.01 -19.47
N THR A 62 9.91 -10.50 -19.51
CA THR A 62 8.79 -9.94 -18.75
C THR A 62 9.05 -9.88 -17.24
N ILE A 63 9.72 -10.88 -16.67
CA ILE A 63 10.13 -10.86 -15.25
C ILE A 63 11.10 -9.72 -14.93
N ALA A 64 11.98 -9.35 -15.84
CA ALA A 64 12.88 -8.22 -15.65
C ALA A 64 12.15 -6.90 -15.76
N ALA A 65 11.21 -6.78 -16.70
CA ALA A 65 10.33 -5.61 -16.82
C ALA A 65 9.48 -5.40 -15.56
N GLY A 66 8.86 -6.45 -15.04
CA GLY A 66 8.14 -6.41 -13.76
C GLY A 66 9.05 -6.10 -12.57
N GLY A 67 10.30 -6.61 -12.57
CA GLY A 67 11.29 -6.27 -11.55
C GLY A 67 11.65 -4.78 -11.54
N LEU A 68 11.80 -4.15 -12.73
CA LEU A 68 12.02 -2.71 -12.84
C LEU A 68 10.79 -1.91 -12.33
N ALA A 69 9.58 -2.40 -12.59
CA ALA A 69 8.35 -1.79 -12.06
C ALA A 69 8.33 -1.79 -10.52
N VAL A 70 8.64 -2.93 -9.90
CA VAL A 70 8.75 -3.05 -8.43
C VAL A 70 9.84 -2.13 -7.88
N ALA A 71 11.00 -2.07 -8.55
CA ALA A 71 12.09 -1.18 -8.16
C ALA A 71 11.67 0.30 -8.21
N LEU A 72 10.97 0.72 -9.27
CA LEU A 72 10.45 2.09 -9.36
C LEU A 72 9.46 2.39 -8.24
N ALA A 73 8.49 1.49 -7.98
CA ALA A 73 7.53 1.66 -6.89
C ALA A 73 8.24 1.80 -5.52
N ALA A 74 9.28 0.97 -5.28
CA ALA A 74 10.09 1.06 -4.07
C ALA A 74 10.84 2.40 -3.97
N LEU A 75 11.43 2.88 -5.06
CA LEU A 75 12.13 4.18 -5.10
C LEU A 75 11.18 5.35 -4.85
N LEU A 76 10.01 5.38 -5.51
CA LEU A 76 9.03 6.44 -5.35
C LEU A 76 8.47 6.53 -3.93
N THR A 77 8.26 5.38 -3.28
CA THR A 77 7.72 5.31 -1.92
C THR A 77 8.80 5.30 -0.85
N GLY A 78 10.07 5.16 -1.23
CA GLY A 78 11.19 4.92 -0.30
C GLY A 78 11.04 3.60 0.43
N ALA A 79 10.48 2.59 -0.24
CA ALA A 79 10.21 1.25 0.28
C ALA A 79 9.27 1.21 1.52
N LEU A 80 8.54 2.30 1.82
CA LEU A 80 7.72 2.47 3.04
C LEU A 80 6.84 1.25 3.37
N HIS A 81 6.15 0.71 2.34
CA HIS A 81 5.23 -0.41 2.55
C HIS A 81 5.93 -1.77 2.58
N LEU A 82 7.10 -1.88 1.94
CA LEU A 82 7.94 -3.07 2.01
C LEU A 82 8.60 -3.21 3.38
N ASP A 83 9.13 -2.12 3.91
CA ASP A 83 9.68 -2.04 5.27
C ASP A 83 8.60 -2.45 6.31
N ALA A 84 7.44 -1.82 6.22
CA ALA A 84 6.30 -2.16 7.07
C ALA A 84 5.87 -3.64 6.97
N LEU A 85 5.93 -4.23 5.77
CA LEU A 85 5.66 -5.65 5.55
C LEU A 85 6.71 -6.52 6.26
N ALA A 86 7.99 -6.18 6.15
CA ALA A 86 9.07 -6.92 6.79
C ALA A 86 8.93 -6.91 8.31
N ASP A 87 8.67 -5.74 8.90
CA ASP A 87 8.52 -5.56 10.35
C ASP A 87 7.29 -6.31 10.89
N THR A 88 6.17 -6.21 10.18
CA THR A 88 4.95 -6.92 10.54
C THR A 88 5.13 -8.44 10.44
N ALA A 89 5.79 -8.92 9.38
CA ALA A 89 6.09 -10.34 9.21
C ALA A 89 7.06 -10.86 10.29
N ALA A 90 8.11 -10.10 10.61
CA ALA A 90 9.04 -10.45 11.68
C ALA A 90 8.32 -10.62 13.02
N ALA A 91 7.34 -9.77 13.31
CA ALA A 91 6.55 -9.82 14.53
C ALA A 91 5.64 -11.06 14.64
N LEU A 92 5.39 -11.80 13.55
CA LEU A 92 4.64 -13.07 13.60
C LEU A 92 5.38 -14.15 14.40
N GLY A 93 6.71 -14.08 14.47
CA GLY A 93 7.55 -14.97 15.28
C GLY A 93 7.52 -14.66 16.79
N ALA A 94 6.91 -13.59 17.22
CA ALA A 94 6.86 -13.18 18.62
C ALA A 94 5.97 -14.13 19.46
N ARG A 95 6.37 -14.36 20.72
CA ARG A 95 5.63 -15.20 21.66
C ARG A 95 4.38 -14.53 22.25
N ASP A 96 4.39 -13.22 22.37
CA ASP A 96 3.30 -12.41 22.92
C ASP A 96 3.21 -11.04 22.22
N ARG A 97 2.20 -10.25 22.61
CA ARG A 97 1.94 -8.94 22.02
C ARG A 97 3.05 -7.93 22.28
N GLU A 98 3.58 -7.90 23.49
CA GLU A 98 4.60 -6.92 23.88
C GLU A 98 5.88 -7.16 23.09
N HIS A 99 6.33 -8.41 23.03
CA HIS A 99 7.47 -8.82 22.23
C HIS A 99 7.24 -8.57 20.72
N ALA A 100 6.02 -8.75 20.20
CA ALA A 100 5.70 -8.42 18.81
C ALA A 100 5.88 -6.92 18.50
N LEU A 101 5.42 -6.05 19.40
CA LEU A 101 5.57 -4.61 19.27
C LEU A 101 7.02 -4.13 19.45
N GLU A 102 7.85 -4.85 20.19
CA GLU A 102 9.29 -4.63 20.30
C GLU A 102 10.00 -5.01 19.00
N ILE A 103 9.74 -6.21 18.46
CA ILE A 103 10.32 -6.68 17.19
C ILE A 103 10.05 -5.68 16.07
N MET A 104 8.83 -5.16 15.95
CA MET A 104 8.50 -4.15 14.93
C MET A 104 9.30 -2.83 15.08
N ARG A 105 9.98 -2.58 16.21
CA ARG A 105 10.84 -1.40 16.42
C ARG A 105 12.31 -1.69 16.17
N ASP A 106 12.66 -2.96 16.10
CA ASP A 106 14.02 -3.38 15.82
C ASP A 106 14.31 -3.18 14.33
N HIS A 107 15.44 -2.56 14.01
CA HIS A 107 15.90 -2.38 12.64
C HIS A 107 16.49 -3.65 12.02
N ALA A 108 16.59 -4.75 12.79
CA ALA A 108 17.09 -6.03 12.32
C ALA A 108 15.97 -6.82 11.62
N ILE A 109 16.18 -7.14 10.35
CA ILE A 109 15.24 -7.94 9.58
C ILE A 109 15.49 -9.43 9.87
N GLY A 110 14.52 -10.09 10.50
CA GLY A 110 14.56 -11.53 10.74
C GLY A 110 14.15 -12.36 9.51
N ALA A 111 14.29 -13.70 9.61
CA ALA A 111 13.97 -14.63 8.50
C ALA A 111 12.53 -14.46 7.97
N TYR A 112 11.55 -14.24 8.83
CA TYR A 112 10.16 -13.99 8.43
C TYR A 112 10.04 -12.74 7.56
N GLY A 113 10.68 -11.63 7.96
CA GLY A 113 10.68 -10.38 7.20
C GLY A 113 11.33 -10.54 5.82
N VAL A 114 12.53 -11.13 5.77
CA VAL A 114 13.23 -11.41 4.50
C VAL A 114 12.38 -12.30 3.59
N THR A 115 11.80 -13.38 4.12
CA THR A 115 10.95 -14.28 3.34
C THR A 115 9.73 -13.56 2.77
N ALA A 116 9.04 -12.75 3.57
CA ALA A 116 7.88 -11.97 3.11
C ALA A 116 8.26 -10.99 2.00
N LEU A 117 9.39 -10.27 2.15
CA LEU A 117 9.88 -9.35 1.12
C LEU A 117 10.20 -10.06 -0.19
N VAL A 118 10.97 -11.15 -0.12
CA VAL A 118 11.37 -11.91 -1.32
C VAL A 118 10.15 -12.44 -2.04
N LEU A 119 9.21 -13.08 -1.33
CA LEU A 119 8.01 -13.65 -1.94
C LEU A 119 7.13 -12.58 -2.58
N VAL A 120 6.86 -11.47 -1.88
CA VAL A 120 5.99 -10.40 -2.40
C VAL A 120 6.65 -9.68 -3.56
N CYS A 121 7.95 -9.35 -3.50
CA CYS A 121 8.64 -8.68 -4.60
C CYS A 121 8.73 -9.57 -5.84
N LEU A 122 9.02 -10.88 -5.69
CA LEU A 122 9.05 -11.82 -6.81
C LEU A 122 7.66 -12.00 -7.43
N LEU A 123 6.63 -12.11 -6.59
CA LEU A 123 5.25 -12.26 -7.05
C LEU A 123 4.80 -11.01 -7.81
N ASP A 124 5.00 -9.82 -7.26
CA ASP A 124 4.65 -8.57 -7.93
C ASP A 124 5.41 -8.40 -9.25
N ALA A 125 6.70 -8.75 -9.30
CA ALA A 125 7.49 -8.69 -10.53
C ALA A 125 6.94 -9.66 -11.60
N ALA A 126 6.57 -10.88 -11.21
CA ALA A 126 5.98 -11.84 -12.10
C ALA A 126 4.60 -11.39 -12.63
N LEU A 127 3.74 -10.86 -11.74
CA LEU A 127 2.40 -10.39 -12.08
C LEU A 127 2.44 -9.16 -13.00
N LEU A 128 3.25 -8.16 -12.68
CA LEU A 128 3.41 -6.96 -13.52
C LEU A 128 4.06 -7.30 -14.86
N GLY A 129 5.00 -8.27 -14.86
CA GLY A 129 5.58 -8.77 -16.09
C GLY A 129 4.55 -9.49 -16.98
N ALA A 130 3.71 -10.34 -16.40
CA ALA A 130 2.65 -11.03 -17.14
C ALA A 130 1.61 -10.04 -17.71
N LEU A 131 1.21 -9.02 -16.95
CA LEU A 131 0.32 -7.96 -17.42
C LEU A 131 0.92 -7.13 -18.55
N ALA A 132 2.24 -6.96 -18.56
CA ALA A 132 2.94 -6.20 -19.59
C ALA A 132 2.93 -6.90 -20.96
N GLU A 133 2.68 -8.22 -21.03
CA GLU A 133 2.55 -8.95 -22.30
C GLU A 133 1.35 -8.46 -23.13
N SER A 134 0.29 -8.00 -22.44
CA SER A 134 -0.94 -7.44 -23.06
C SER A 134 -1.01 -5.90 -22.96
N ASN A 135 0.02 -5.24 -22.42
CA ASN A 135 0.04 -3.80 -22.11
C ASN A 135 -1.04 -3.38 -21.08
N ASP A 136 -1.37 -4.26 -20.15
CA ASP A 136 -2.36 -4.01 -19.08
C ASP A 136 -1.70 -3.60 -17.76
N ALA A 137 -0.36 -3.67 -17.65
CA ALA A 137 0.32 -3.46 -16.38
C ALA A 137 0.14 -2.04 -15.82
N ALA A 138 0.12 -1.02 -16.68
CA ALA A 138 -0.14 0.35 -16.26
C ALA A 138 -1.54 0.51 -15.66
N LEU A 139 -2.55 -0.02 -16.34
CA LEU A 139 -3.95 0.15 -15.95
C LEU A 139 -4.30 -0.67 -14.70
N VAL A 140 -3.88 -1.94 -14.67
CA VAL A 140 -4.09 -2.82 -13.51
C VAL A 140 -3.23 -2.38 -12.32
N GLY A 141 -1.98 -1.97 -12.56
CA GLY A 141 -1.11 -1.41 -11.53
C GLY A 141 -1.69 -0.16 -10.87
N LEU A 142 -2.30 0.74 -11.67
CA LEU A 142 -3.04 1.89 -11.17
C LEU A 142 -4.18 1.47 -10.23
N ALA A 143 -5.02 0.52 -10.65
CA ALA A 143 -6.13 0.03 -9.86
C ALA A 143 -5.67 -0.66 -8.57
N ALA A 144 -4.65 -1.54 -8.66
CA ALA A 144 -4.09 -2.24 -7.52
C ALA A 144 -3.42 -1.29 -6.52
N GLY A 145 -2.65 -0.31 -7.01
CA GLY A 145 -2.05 0.71 -6.18
C GLY A 145 -3.08 1.56 -5.43
N ALA A 146 -4.19 1.92 -6.10
CA ALA A 146 -5.31 2.62 -5.47
C ALA A 146 -5.95 1.77 -4.36
N ALA A 147 -6.24 0.49 -4.64
CA ALA A 147 -6.86 -0.43 -3.70
C ALA A 147 -5.96 -0.66 -2.46
N GLY A 148 -4.65 -0.83 -2.67
CA GLY A 148 -3.69 -0.98 -1.58
C GLY A 148 -3.69 0.21 -0.62
N ARG A 149 -3.70 1.45 -1.14
CA ARG A 149 -3.71 2.64 -0.26
C ARG A 149 -5.08 2.92 0.35
N ALA A 150 -6.17 2.51 -0.32
CA ALA A 150 -7.50 2.54 0.28
C ALA A 150 -7.62 1.60 1.50
N ALA A 151 -6.92 0.47 1.49
CA ALA A 151 -6.91 -0.52 2.57
C ALA A 151 -6.47 0.04 3.93
N LEU A 152 -5.63 1.08 3.94
CA LEU A 152 -5.17 1.78 5.16
C LEU A 152 -6.34 2.39 5.94
N LEU A 153 -7.34 2.93 5.23
CA LEU A 153 -8.36 3.80 5.78
C LEU A 153 -9.32 3.07 6.74
N PRO A 154 -9.96 1.96 6.33
CA PRO A 154 -10.86 1.23 7.21
C PRO A 154 -10.14 0.62 8.43
N LEU A 155 -8.87 0.19 8.29
CA LEU A 155 -8.08 -0.29 9.41
C LEU A 155 -7.82 0.81 10.44
N ALA A 156 -7.33 1.96 9.98
CA ALA A 156 -7.03 3.09 10.85
C ALA A 156 -8.28 3.68 11.52
N PHE A 157 -9.46 3.55 10.87
CA PHE A 157 -10.74 3.96 11.42
C PHE A 157 -11.29 2.99 12.47
N ALA A 158 -11.23 1.68 12.18
CA ALA A 158 -11.91 0.66 12.97
C ALA A 158 -11.10 0.17 14.18
N LEU A 159 -9.77 0.32 14.17
CA LEU A 159 -8.89 -0.25 15.19
C LEU A 159 -8.13 0.83 15.97
N PRO A 160 -7.95 0.63 17.29
CA PRO A 160 -7.13 1.53 18.09
C PRO A 160 -5.65 1.46 17.66
N TYR A 161 -4.92 2.54 17.89
CA TYR A 161 -3.47 2.54 17.71
C TYR A 161 -2.81 1.72 18.84
N ALA A 162 -2.02 0.70 18.48
CA ALA A 162 -1.56 -0.33 19.41
C ALA A 162 -0.34 0.09 20.26
N ARG A 163 0.42 1.11 19.82
CA ARG A 163 1.64 1.55 20.52
C ARG A 163 1.39 2.78 21.39
N PRO A 164 1.95 2.86 22.61
CA PRO A 164 2.06 4.12 23.33
C PRO A 164 3.13 5.01 22.66
N GLY A 165 2.92 6.33 22.71
CA GLY A 165 3.85 7.32 22.14
C GLY A 165 3.57 7.71 20.70
N ASP A 166 4.54 8.35 20.06
CA ASP A 166 4.43 8.90 18.71
C ASP A 166 4.86 7.88 17.65
N GLY A 167 4.20 7.96 16.47
CA GLY A 167 4.51 7.15 15.29
C GLY A 167 3.74 7.65 14.09
N GLN A 168 4.27 7.47 12.87
CA GLN A 168 3.64 7.98 11.66
C GLN A 168 2.20 7.46 11.47
N GLY A 169 1.93 6.20 11.81
CA GLY A 169 0.58 5.63 11.73
C GLY A 169 -0.42 6.31 12.69
N ARG A 170 0.04 6.96 13.76
CA ARG A 170 -0.83 7.71 14.66
C ARG A 170 -1.47 8.94 14.02
N LEU A 171 -0.85 9.48 12.97
CA LEU A 171 -1.42 10.59 12.20
C LEU A 171 -2.75 10.22 11.51
N LEU A 172 -3.01 8.91 11.36
CA LEU A 172 -4.27 8.39 10.82
C LEU A 172 -5.28 8.01 11.92
N SER A 173 -4.93 8.18 13.20
CA SER A 173 -5.88 7.90 14.28
C SER A 173 -7.00 8.93 14.28
N GLY A 174 -8.24 8.47 14.44
CA GLY A 174 -9.41 9.36 14.49
C GLY A 174 -9.93 9.81 13.12
N LEU A 175 -9.62 9.06 12.05
CA LEU A 175 -10.23 9.29 10.74
C LEU A 175 -11.76 9.29 10.86
N GLY A 176 -12.41 10.25 10.18
CA GLY A 176 -13.88 10.28 10.09
C GLY A 176 -14.41 9.28 9.05
N ALA A 177 -15.61 8.75 9.29
CA ALA A 177 -16.27 7.82 8.36
C ALA A 177 -16.39 8.39 6.93
N VAL A 178 -16.61 9.70 6.79
CA VAL A 178 -16.67 10.39 5.49
C VAL A 178 -15.34 10.28 4.74
N THR A 179 -14.20 10.51 5.41
CA THR A 179 -12.86 10.37 4.82
C THR A 179 -12.63 8.95 4.30
N VAL A 180 -13.03 7.94 5.08
CA VAL A 180 -12.93 6.54 4.70
C VAL A 180 -13.81 6.23 3.48
N ALA A 181 -15.08 6.65 3.53
CA ALA A 181 -16.02 6.43 2.43
C ALA A 181 -15.56 7.09 1.12
N LEU A 182 -15.07 8.33 1.19
CA LEU A 182 -14.52 9.04 0.03
C LEU A 182 -13.29 8.32 -0.53
N GLY A 183 -12.36 7.88 0.32
CA GLY A 183 -11.18 7.15 -0.13
C GLY A 183 -11.53 5.82 -0.81
N ILE A 184 -12.47 5.06 -0.25
CA ILE A 184 -12.98 3.83 -0.86
C ILE A 184 -13.65 4.14 -2.21
N ALA A 185 -14.49 5.17 -2.28
CA ALA A 185 -15.15 5.58 -3.52
C ALA A 185 -14.12 5.96 -4.61
N VAL A 186 -13.07 6.70 -4.25
CA VAL A 186 -11.96 7.04 -5.16
C VAL A 186 -11.27 5.77 -5.68
N ALA A 187 -10.97 4.80 -4.80
CA ALA A 187 -10.33 3.56 -5.23
C ALA A 187 -11.21 2.74 -6.17
N VAL A 188 -12.50 2.64 -5.90
CA VAL A 188 -13.46 1.96 -6.77
C VAL A 188 -13.54 2.65 -8.13
N LEU A 189 -13.64 3.99 -8.17
CA LEU A 189 -13.66 4.76 -9.41
C LEU A 189 -12.39 4.54 -10.24
N LEU A 190 -11.22 4.45 -9.58
CA LEU A 190 -9.94 4.19 -10.24
C LEU A 190 -9.79 2.73 -10.72
N ALA A 191 -10.56 1.80 -10.16
CA ALA A 191 -10.57 0.42 -10.62
C ALA A 191 -11.47 0.20 -11.86
N LEU A 192 -12.47 1.08 -12.10
CA LEU A 192 -13.44 0.91 -13.21
C LEU A 192 -12.79 0.80 -14.61
N PRO A 193 -11.76 1.60 -14.97
CA PRO A 193 -11.14 1.51 -16.29
C PRO A 193 -10.52 0.13 -16.58
N ALA A 194 -10.05 -0.59 -15.54
CA ALA A 194 -9.54 -1.96 -15.68
C ALA A 194 -10.67 -3.02 -15.71
N GLY A 195 -11.93 -2.60 -15.82
CA GLY A 195 -13.09 -3.49 -15.98
C GLY A 195 -13.25 -4.49 -14.84
N LEU A 196 -13.57 -5.74 -15.20
CA LEU A 196 -13.78 -6.81 -14.23
C LEU A 196 -12.50 -7.11 -13.41
N ALA A 197 -11.34 -7.08 -14.06
CA ALA A 197 -10.05 -7.33 -13.39
C ALA A 197 -9.77 -6.31 -12.29
N GLY A 198 -10.02 -5.00 -12.54
CA GLY A 198 -9.88 -3.95 -11.55
C GLY A 198 -10.84 -4.10 -10.38
N LEU A 199 -12.12 -4.39 -10.66
CA LEU A 199 -13.13 -4.55 -9.61
C LEU A 199 -12.93 -5.83 -8.78
N ALA A 200 -12.57 -6.94 -9.40
CA ALA A 200 -12.24 -8.18 -8.72
C ALA A 200 -10.99 -8.02 -7.85
N GLY A 201 -9.96 -7.31 -8.36
CA GLY A 201 -8.78 -6.94 -7.60
C GLY A 201 -9.11 -6.06 -6.39
N ALA A 202 -9.97 -5.06 -6.55
CA ALA A 202 -10.42 -4.23 -5.42
C ALA A 202 -11.19 -5.05 -4.35
N ALA A 203 -12.00 -6.02 -4.78
CA ALA A 203 -12.67 -6.93 -3.85
C ALA A 203 -11.68 -7.83 -3.10
N ALA A 204 -10.64 -8.33 -3.77
CA ALA A 204 -9.56 -9.09 -3.13
C ALA A 204 -8.80 -8.24 -2.11
N ALA A 205 -8.47 -7.00 -2.44
CA ALA A 205 -7.85 -6.05 -1.52
C ALA A 205 -8.73 -5.81 -0.27
N ALA A 206 -10.04 -5.67 -0.45
CA ALA A 206 -10.98 -5.52 0.66
C ALA A 206 -11.01 -6.77 1.56
N LEU A 207 -11.00 -7.98 0.97
CA LEU A 207 -10.94 -9.23 1.72
C LEU A 207 -9.66 -9.33 2.56
N VAL A 208 -8.50 -9.05 1.95
CA VAL A 208 -7.20 -9.01 2.65
C VAL A 208 -7.25 -7.99 3.80
N THR A 209 -7.83 -6.82 3.56
CA THR A 209 -8.00 -5.79 4.58
C THR A 209 -8.79 -6.30 5.79
N ILE A 210 -9.89 -7.01 5.55
CA ILE A 210 -10.74 -7.60 6.61
C ILE A 210 -9.94 -8.65 7.40
N VAL A 211 -9.26 -9.56 6.71
CA VAL A 211 -8.45 -10.62 7.35
C VAL A 211 -7.37 -10.02 8.23
N LEU A 212 -6.65 -9.01 7.70
CA LEU A 212 -5.60 -8.33 8.44
C LEU A 212 -6.12 -7.48 9.60
N ALA A 213 -7.35 -6.94 9.51
CA ALA A 213 -7.98 -6.26 10.64
C ALA A 213 -8.21 -7.22 11.82
N PHE A 214 -8.71 -8.43 11.55
CA PHE A 214 -8.88 -9.46 12.59
C PHE A 214 -7.52 -9.91 13.16
N ALA A 215 -6.54 -10.14 12.30
CA ALA A 215 -5.18 -10.52 12.71
C ALA A 215 -4.52 -9.42 13.57
N ALA A 216 -4.62 -8.16 13.15
CA ALA A 216 -4.07 -7.02 13.88
C ALA A 216 -4.72 -6.85 15.26
N ARG A 217 -6.04 -6.98 15.32
CA ARG A 217 -6.78 -6.89 16.59
C ARG A 217 -6.40 -8.02 17.55
N SER A 218 -6.33 -9.26 17.05
CA SER A 218 -6.04 -10.43 17.90
C SER A 218 -4.56 -10.50 18.30
N ARG A 219 -3.64 -10.21 17.39
CA ARG A 219 -2.20 -10.39 17.61
C ARG A 219 -1.55 -9.17 18.29
N PHE A 220 -1.93 -7.96 17.86
CA PHE A 220 -1.29 -6.72 18.30
C PHE A 220 -2.24 -5.83 19.13
N GLY A 221 -3.53 -6.17 19.23
CA GLY A 221 -4.56 -5.40 19.94
C GLY A 221 -4.94 -4.10 19.22
N GLY A 222 -4.55 -3.91 17.97
CA GLY A 222 -4.79 -2.72 17.17
C GLY A 222 -3.82 -2.58 16.03
N VAL A 223 -3.67 -1.37 15.49
CA VAL A 223 -2.77 -1.07 14.37
C VAL A 223 -1.53 -0.31 14.79
N THR A 224 -0.43 -0.52 14.05
CA THR A 224 0.77 0.32 14.03
C THR A 224 0.94 0.89 12.63
N GLY A 225 1.92 1.77 12.42
CA GLY A 225 2.30 2.20 11.07
C GLY A 225 2.68 1.02 10.19
N ASP A 226 3.40 0.04 10.76
CA ASP A 226 3.87 -1.15 10.05
C ASP A 226 2.70 -2.05 9.65
N VAL A 227 1.75 -2.30 10.55
CA VAL A 227 0.54 -3.07 10.23
C VAL A 227 -0.27 -2.41 9.11
N LEU A 228 -0.41 -1.07 9.16
CA LEU A 228 -1.09 -0.33 8.09
C LEU A 228 -0.35 -0.46 6.76
N GLY A 229 0.97 -0.24 6.75
CA GLY A 229 1.79 -0.36 5.55
C GLY A 229 1.85 -1.78 4.98
N ALA A 230 1.97 -2.80 5.83
CA ALA A 230 1.88 -4.21 5.44
C ALA A 230 0.53 -4.54 4.80
N THR A 231 -0.57 -4.02 5.37
CA THR A 231 -1.91 -4.19 4.80
C THR A 231 -2.00 -3.56 3.41
N ALA A 232 -1.48 -2.35 3.24
CA ALA A 232 -1.45 -1.70 1.93
C ALA A 232 -0.71 -2.55 0.88
N LYS A 233 0.46 -3.10 1.25
CA LYS A 233 1.26 -3.91 0.34
C LYS A 233 0.57 -5.23 -0.02
N LEU A 234 0.08 -5.96 0.97
CA LEU A 234 -0.60 -7.24 0.74
C LEU A 234 -1.93 -7.09 -0.01
N ALA A 235 -2.67 -6.01 0.24
CA ALA A 235 -3.88 -5.68 -0.49
C ALA A 235 -3.58 -5.34 -1.96
N GLU A 236 -2.51 -4.58 -2.24
CA GLU A 236 -2.03 -4.29 -3.59
C GLU A 236 -1.63 -5.58 -4.33
N THR A 237 -0.81 -6.44 -3.71
CA THR A 237 -0.39 -7.72 -4.29
C THR A 237 -1.58 -8.64 -4.56
N ALA A 238 -2.54 -8.75 -3.63
CA ALA A 238 -3.74 -9.54 -3.82
C ALA A 238 -4.62 -9.02 -4.98
N ALA A 239 -4.70 -7.70 -5.13
CA ALA A 239 -5.39 -7.09 -6.25
C ALA A 239 -4.72 -7.46 -7.58
N LEU A 240 -3.38 -7.43 -7.67
CA LEU A 240 -2.64 -7.88 -8.85
C LEU A 240 -2.89 -9.36 -9.16
N VAL A 241 -2.83 -10.24 -8.15
CA VAL A 241 -3.07 -11.69 -8.32
C VAL A 241 -4.44 -11.96 -8.94
N ILE A 242 -5.48 -11.36 -8.37
CA ILE A 242 -6.86 -11.59 -8.85
C ILE A 242 -7.09 -10.92 -10.20
N ALA A 243 -6.49 -9.76 -10.47
CA ALA A 243 -6.59 -9.13 -11.78
C ALA A 243 -5.97 -10.00 -12.87
N VAL A 244 -4.75 -10.54 -12.66
CA VAL A 244 -4.11 -11.47 -13.61
C VAL A 244 -4.97 -12.71 -13.81
N ALA A 245 -5.47 -13.33 -12.73
CA ALA A 245 -6.35 -14.51 -12.83
C ALA A 245 -7.69 -14.24 -13.53
N THR A 246 -8.13 -12.97 -13.59
CA THR A 246 -9.37 -12.57 -14.27
C THR A 246 -9.14 -12.33 -15.77
N LEU A 247 -7.91 -11.99 -16.17
CA LEU A 247 -7.51 -11.71 -17.55
C LEU A 247 -6.98 -12.97 -18.28
N ALA A 248 -6.55 -13.98 -17.52
CA ALA A 248 -6.07 -15.27 -18.03
C ALA A 248 -7.25 -16.11 -18.59
#